data_7a28a36183df6bdf4bfa20c343c91b65
#
_entry.id   7a28a36183df6bdf4bfa20c343c91b65
#
_cell.length_a   1.000
_cell.length_b   1.000
_cell.length_c   1.000
_cell.angle_alpha   90.00
_cell.angle_beta   90.00
_cell.angle_gamma   90.00
#
_symmetry.space_group_name_H-M   'P 1'
#
loop_
_entity.id
_entity.type
_entity.pdbx_description
1 polymer ?
#
loop_
_entity_poly.entity_id
_entity_poly.type
_entity_poly.pdbx_seq_one_letter_code
_entity_poly.pdbx_strand_id
1 'polypeptide(L)'
;MTQEPDTYSALAEVGAPQEHRSFWDRLVLDLKKSPWSARFGMLVILAYAIVGIFAPALAPHGEAEVFAAPYAPWSSEFIFGTDQIGRDIFSRMIYGARNTVGIAVATTLLAFFIGGSLGLAAAIDRGW
;
A
#
# COMPACT_ATOMS: atom_id res chain seq x y z
N MET A 1 -35.18 47.63 -10.46
CA MET A 1 -35.76 46.27 -10.56
C MET A 1 -34.64 45.31 -10.19
N THR A 2 -34.52 45.00 -8.93
CA THR A 2 -33.58 44.02 -8.39
C THR A 2 -34.26 42.65 -8.51
N GLN A 3 -33.70 41.80 -9.40
CA GLN A 3 -34.13 40.40 -9.48
C GLN A 3 -33.70 39.70 -8.16
N GLU A 4 -34.70 39.31 -7.41
CA GLU A 4 -34.55 38.40 -6.29
C GLU A 4 -34.12 37.04 -6.84
N PRO A 5 -33.02 36.44 -6.34
CA PRO A 5 -32.58 35.14 -6.83
C PRO A 5 -33.64 34.12 -6.51
N ASP A 6 -34.09 33.39 -7.54
CA ASP A 6 -35.13 32.38 -7.47
C ASP A 6 -34.80 31.32 -6.41
N THR A 7 -35.36 31.47 -5.24
CA THR A 7 -35.24 30.54 -4.10
C THR A 7 -35.62 29.11 -4.50
N TYR A 8 -36.44 28.96 -5.54
CA TYR A 8 -36.85 27.68 -6.08
C TYR A 8 -35.75 26.96 -6.86
N SER A 9 -34.83 27.67 -7.52
CA SER A 9 -33.69 27.06 -8.22
C SER A 9 -32.66 26.53 -7.23
N ALA A 10 -32.44 27.23 -6.12
CA ALA A 10 -31.57 26.77 -5.06
C ALA A 10 -32.10 25.51 -4.34
N LEU A 11 -33.41 25.43 -4.16
CA LEU A 11 -34.07 24.26 -3.56
C LEU A 11 -34.07 23.04 -4.51
N ALA A 12 -34.08 23.26 -5.82
CA ALA A 12 -34.03 22.20 -6.82
C ALA A 12 -32.60 21.56 -6.89
N GLU A 13 -31.52 22.34 -6.63
CA GLU A 13 -30.18 21.81 -6.57
C GLU A 13 -29.93 20.95 -5.30
N VAL A 14 -30.60 21.26 -4.19
CA VAL A 14 -30.49 20.47 -2.94
C VAL A 14 -31.16 19.10 -3.05
N GLY A 15 -32.13 18.96 -3.96
CA GLY A 15 -32.89 17.72 -4.17
C GLY A 15 -32.36 16.82 -5.29
N ALA A 16 -31.25 17.15 -5.95
CA ALA A 16 -30.69 16.29 -6.97
C ALA A 16 -30.28 14.95 -6.37
N PRO A 17 -30.76 13.80 -6.89
CA PRO A 17 -30.37 12.49 -6.38
C PRO A 17 -28.86 12.37 -6.48
N GLN A 18 -28.19 12.30 -5.35
CA GLN A 18 -26.78 11.93 -5.29
C GLN A 18 -26.69 10.54 -5.89
N GLU A 19 -26.25 10.45 -7.15
CA GLU A 19 -25.97 9.17 -7.79
C GLU A 19 -25.08 8.36 -6.84
N HIS A 20 -25.63 7.27 -6.32
CA HIS A 20 -24.96 6.31 -5.46
C HIS A 20 -23.93 5.59 -6.32
N ARG A 21 -22.87 6.32 -6.74
CA ARG A 21 -21.75 5.73 -7.47
C ARG A 21 -21.10 4.72 -6.57
N SER A 22 -21.04 3.49 -7.04
CA SER A 22 -20.37 2.39 -6.35
C SER A 22 -18.96 2.84 -5.92
N PHE A 23 -18.53 2.40 -4.75
CA PHE A 23 -17.19 2.65 -4.23
C PHE A 23 -16.10 2.36 -5.29
N TRP A 24 -16.31 1.34 -6.09
CA TRP A 24 -15.43 0.93 -7.19
C TRP A 24 -15.37 1.95 -8.33
N ASP A 25 -16.51 2.55 -8.69
CA ASP A 25 -16.57 3.58 -9.74
C ASP A 25 -15.83 4.85 -9.32
N ARG A 26 -15.93 5.23 -8.05
CA ARG A 26 -15.18 6.36 -7.48
C ARG A 26 -13.69 6.09 -7.50
N LEU A 27 -13.25 4.92 -7.05
CA LEU A 27 -11.85 4.51 -7.09
C LEU A 27 -11.27 4.58 -8.50
N VAL A 28 -11.96 4.03 -9.49
CA VAL A 28 -11.49 4.01 -10.89
C VAL A 28 -11.43 5.43 -11.47
N LEU A 29 -12.40 6.29 -11.16
CA LEU A 29 -12.41 7.69 -11.63
C LEU A 29 -11.31 8.51 -10.96
N ASP A 30 -11.07 8.31 -9.69
CA ASP A 30 -10.01 8.99 -8.93
C ASP A 30 -8.63 8.53 -9.40
N LEU A 31 -8.45 7.25 -9.73
CA LEU A 31 -7.23 6.76 -10.36
C LEU A 31 -6.98 7.39 -11.74
N LYS A 32 -8.03 7.56 -12.55
CA LYS A 32 -7.91 8.16 -13.88
C LYS A 32 -7.60 9.66 -13.81
N LYS A 33 -8.11 10.37 -12.82
CA LYS A 33 -7.85 11.79 -12.57
C LYS A 33 -6.56 12.07 -11.80
N SER A 34 -5.94 11.02 -11.25
CA SER A 34 -4.76 11.13 -10.40
C SER A 34 -3.55 11.64 -11.17
N PRO A 35 -2.74 12.55 -10.61
CA PRO A 35 -1.50 13.02 -11.22
C PRO A 35 -0.51 11.86 -11.43
N TRP A 36 0.41 12.02 -12.36
CA TRP A 36 1.40 11.00 -12.72
C TRP A 36 2.19 10.48 -11.51
N SER A 37 2.51 11.36 -10.57
CA SER A 37 3.23 10.99 -9.33
C SER A 37 2.45 10.01 -8.46
N ALA A 38 1.13 10.18 -8.34
CA ALA A 38 0.29 9.27 -7.57
C ALA A 38 0.16 7.89 -8.23
N ARG A 39 0.07 7.86 -9.58
CA ARG A 39 0.07 6.59 -10.34
C ARG A 39 1.38 5.84 -10.18
N PHE A 40 2.51 6.56 -10.23
CA PHE A 40 3.82 5.98 -10.01
C PHE A 40 3.95 5.43 -8.59
N GLY A 41 3.54 6.18 -7.57
CA GLY A 41 3.55 5.72 -6.18
C GLY A 41 2.68 4.46 -5.97
N MET A 42 1.50 4.42 -6.58
CA MET A 42 0.62 3.26 -6.50
C MET A 42 1.22 2.03 -7.20
N LEU A 43 1.88 2.22 -8.34
CA LEU A 43 2.58 1.16 -9.06
C LEU A 43 3.71 0.59 -8.21
N VAL A 44 4.50 1.42 -7.55
CA VAL A 44 5.58 0.99 -6.65
C VAL A 44 5.04 0.19 -5.46
N ILE A 45 3.97 0.67 -4.83
CA ILE A 45 3.32 -0.03 -3.71
C ILE A 45 2.79 -1.39 -4.18
N LEU A 46 2.13 -1.42 -5.33
CA LEU A 46 1.59 -2.65 -5.91
C LEU A 46 2.72 -3.65 -6.23
N ALA A 47 3.81 -3.18 -6.85
CA ALA A 47 4.97 -4.01 -7.15
C ALA A 47 5.57 -4.61 -5.86
N TYR A 48 5.72 -3.79 -4.81
CA TYR A 48 6.20 -4.26 -3.51
C TYR A 48 5.27 -5.28 -2.86
N ALA A 49 3.96 -5.06 -2.95
CA ALA A 49 2.97 -6.00 -2.44
C ALA A 49 3.02 -7.34 -3.18
N ILE A 50 3.16 -7.31 -4.51
CA ILE A 50 3.30 -8.51 -5.34
C ILE A 50 4.58 -9.27 -4.95
N VAL A 51 5.71 -8.60 -4.86
CA VAL A 51 6.99 -9.22 -4.44
C VAL A 51 6.86 -9.81 -3.04
N GLY A 52 6.22 -9.11 -2.10
CA GLY A 52 6.03 -9.60 -0.74
C GLY A 52 5.14 -10.85 -0.65
N ILE A 53 4.07 -10.91 -1.44
CA ILE A 53 3.14 -12.05 -1.45
C ILE A 53 3.77 -13.25 -2.19
N PHE A 54 4.37 -13.00 -3.34
CA PHE A 54 4.92 -14.04 -4.22
C PHE A 54 6.40 -14.30 -3.98
N ALA A 55 6.98 -13.83 -2.88
CA ALA A 55 8.40 -14.03 -2.54
C ALA A 55 8.86 -15.49 -2.70
N PRO A 56 8.14 -16.52 -2.21
CA PRO A 56 8.57 -17.91 -2.36
C PRO A 56 8.58 -18.42 -3.80
N ALA A 57 7.82 -17.78 -4.69
CA ALA A 57 7.75 -18.13 -6.10
C ALA A 57 8.73 -17.34 -6.97
N LEU A 58 9.10 -16.13 -6.52
CA LEU A 58 10.03 -15.25 -7.22
C LEU A 58 11.49 -15.49 -6.85
N ALA A 59 11.76 -15.95 -5.62
CA ALA A 59 13.10 -16.23 -5.16
C ALA A 59 13.58 -17.57 -5.74
N PRO A 60 14.72 -17.61 -6.45
CA PRO A 60 15.30 -18.85 -6.98
C PRO A 60 15.71 -19.83 -5.88
N HIS A 61 16.13 -19.29 -4.73
CA HIS A 61 16.68 -20.07 -3.61
C HIS A 61 15.97 -19.71 -2.30
N GLY A 62 16.02 -20.63 -1.33
CA GLY A 62 15.47 -20.41 0.00
C GLY A 62 16.25 -19.33 0.78
N GLU A 63 15.53 -18.61 1.66
CA GLU A 63 16.10 -17.50 2.44
C GLU A 63 17.33 -17.91 3.29
N ALA A 64 17.33 -19.13 3.80
CA ALA A 64 18.34 -19.64 4.73
C ALA A 64 19.34 -20.62 4.09
N GLU A 65 19.15 -20.98 2.83
CA GLU A 65 19.99 -21.97 2.17
C GLU A 65 21.36 -21.40 1.82
N VAL A 66 22.40 -22.21 2.10
CA VAL A 66 23.80 -21.91 1.82
C VAL A 66 24.23 -22.78 0.66
N PHE A 67 24.55 -22.17 -0.48
CA PHE A 67 24.81 -22.90 -1.72
C PHE A 67 26.25 -22.81 -2.20
N ALA A 68 26.91 -21.69 -1.93
CA ALA A 68 28.20 -21.39 -2.54
C ALA A 68 29.25 -20.92 -1.54
N ALA A 69 30.45 -20.67 -2.04
CA ALA A 69 31.50 -20.05 -1.24
C ALA A 69 31.06 -18.63 -0.81
N PRO A 70 31.49 -18.19 0.40
CA PRO A 70 31.29 -16.81 0.82
C PRO A 70 31.87 -15.82 -0.20
N TYR A 71 31.14 -14.70 -0.40
CA TYR A 71 31.54 -13.63 -1.34
C TYR A 71 31.77 -14.09 -2.78
N ALA A 72 31.03 -15.10 -3.24
CA ALA A 72 31.09 -15.49 -4.65
C ALA A 72 30.63 -14.33 -5.53
N PRO A 73 31.30 -14.03 -6.64
CA PRO A 73 30.95 -12.96 -7.54
C PRO A 73 29.59 -13.26 -8.24
N TRP A 74 29.03 -12.25 -8.87
CA TRP A 74 27.82 -12.40 -9.66
C TRP A 74 28.00 -13.44 -10.77
N SER A 75 26.95 -14.25 -10.97
CA SER A 75 26.91 -15.32 -11.99
C SER A 75 25.49 -15.48 -12.50
N SER A 76 25.29 -16.33 -13.51
CA SER A 76 23.97 -16.67 -13.98
C SER A 76 23.09 -17.38 -12.93
N GLU A 77 23.71 -18.01 -11.96
CA GLU A 77 23.06 -18.69 -10.84
C GLU A 77 22.79 -17.75 -9.67
N PHE A 78 23.74 -16.82 -9.41
CA PHE A 78 23.67 -15.83 -8.32
C PHE A 78 23.74 -14.41 -8.90
N ILE A 79 22.58 -13.81 -9.19
CA ILE A 79 22.46 -12.53 -9.90
C ILE A 79 23.22 -11.39 -9.20
N PHE A 80 23.23 -11.36 -7.87
CA PHE A 80 23.97 -10.39 -7.05
C PHE A 80 25.11 -11.01 -6.25
N GLY A 81 25.50 -12.26 -6.60
CA GLY A 81 26.50 -13.00 -5.84
C GLY A 81 25.98 -13.50 -4.50
N THR A 82 26.92 -13.91 -3.64
CA THR A 82 26.62 -14.48 -2.33
C THR A 82 27.11 -13.58 -1.19
N ASP A 83 26.46 -13.71 -0.04
CA ASP A 83 26.83 -13.01 1.19
C ASP A 83 28.05 -13.68 1.88
N GLN A 84 28.41 -13.17 3.05
CA GLN A 84 29.49 -13.68 3.89
C GLN A 84 29.32 -15.14 4.34
N ILE A 85 28.14 -15.73 4.19
CA ILE A 85 27.82 -17.09 4.60
C ILE A 85 27.54 -17.98 3.37
N GLY A 86 27.59 -17.42 2.15
CA GLY A 86 27.34 -18.16 0.91
C GLY A 86 25.84 -18.27 0.55
N ARG A 87 24.99 -17.34 1.01
CA ARG A 87 23.57 -17.27 0.65
C ARG A 87 23.37 -16.32 -0.52
N ASP A 88 22.36 -16.61 -1.36
CA ASP A 88 22.00 -15.75 -2.47
C ASP A 88 21.43 -14.39 -2.02
N ILE A 89 22.12 -13.31 -2.37
CA ILE A 89 21.73 -11.94 -2.01
C ILE A 89 20.40 -11.56 -2.67
N PHE A 90 20.16 -11.97 -3.91
CA PHE A 90 18.92 -11.65 -4.62
C PHE A 90 17.69 -12.27 -3.93
N SER A 91 17.75 -13.56 -3.60
CA SER A 91 16.68 -14.23 -2.85
C SER A 91 16.44 -13.57 -1.49
N ARG A 92 17.50 -13.19 -0.78
CA ARG A 92 17.40 -12.49 0.50
C ARG A 92 16.75 -11.11 0.39
N MET A 93 17.00 -10.38 -0.69
CA MET A 93 16.31 -9.10 -0.94
C MET A 93 14.80 -9.29 -1.12
N ILE A 94 14.39 -10.33 -1.84
CA ILE A 94 12.96 -10.64 -2.05
C ILE A 94 12.30 -11.03 -0.74
N TYR A 95 12.91 -11.92 0.05
CA TYR A 95 12.37 -12.29 1.37
C TYR A 95 12.39 -11.12 2.37
N GLY A 96 13.44 -10.28 2.31
CA GLY A 96 13.51 -9.06 3.11
C GLY A 96 12.37 -8.07 2.82
N ALA A 97 12.00 -7.93 1.55
CA ALA A 97 10.84 -7.13 1.17
C ALA A 97 9.54 -7.68 1.79
N ARG A 98 9.35 -9.01 1.78
CA ARG A 98 8.21 -9.66 2.43
C ARG A 98 8.15 -9.38 3.94
N ASN A 99 9.26 -9.51 4.63
CA ASN A 99 9.34 -9.25 6.07
C ASN A 99 9.05 -7.78 6.37
N THR A 100 9.62 -6.85 5.60
CA THR A 100 9.38 -5.41 5.78
C THR A 100 7.92 -5.04 5.57
N VAL A 101 7.30 -5.54 4.50
CA VAL A 101 5.86 -5.31 4.24
C VAL A 101 5.01 -5.93 5.34
N GLY A 102 5.33 -7.15 5.78
CA GLY A 102 4.60 -7.83 6.85
C GLY A 102 4.63 -7.05 8.17
N ILE A 103 5.80 -6.58 8.58
CA ILE A 103 5.97 -5.77 9.78
C ILE A 103 5.25 -4.42 9.63
N ALA A 104 5.37 -3.75 8.48
CA ALA A 104 4.70 -2.48 8.23
C ALA A 104 3.18 -2.59 8.31
N VAL A 105 2.59 -3.64 7.74
CA VAL A 105 1.15 -3.89 7.82
C VAL A 105 0.74 -4.19 9.26
N ALA A 106 1.47 -5.06 9.96
CA ALA A 106 1.16 -5.43 11.35
C ALA A 106 1.21 -4.20 12.28
N THR A 107 2.26 -3.40 12.18
CA THR A 107 2.41 -2.18 13.00
C THR A 107 1.35 -1.13 12.67
N THR A 108 1.00 -0.97 11.40
CA THR A 108 -0.05 -0.03 10.97
C THR A 108 -1.41 -0.44 11.52
N LEU A 109 -1.77 -1.72 11.41
CA LEU A 109 -3.02 -2.24 11.97
C LEU A 109 -3.06 -2.05 13.49
N LEU A 110 -1.98 -2.42 14.18
CA LEU A 110 -1.88 -2.24 15.63
C LEU A 110 -2.02 -0.77 16.04
N ALA A 111 -1.33 0.13 15.36
CA ALA A 111 -1.42 1.57 15.61
C ALA A 111 -2.84 2.11 15.34
N PHE A 112 -3.50 1.62 14.29
CA PHE A 112 -4.87 2.01 13.96
C PHE A 112 -5.87 1.54 15.02
N PHE A 113 -5.76 0.28 15.46
CA PHE A 113 -6.65 -0.24 16.50
C PHE A 113 -6.45 0.44 17.84
N ILE A 114 -5.20 0.60 18.29
CA ILE A 114 -4.88 1.24 19.56
C ILE A 114 -5.21 2.74 19.50
N GLY A 115 -4.71 3.45 18.50
CA GLY A 115 -4.94 4.88 18.36
C GLY A 115 -6.40 5.23 18.10
N GLY A 116 -7.09 4.43 17.28
CA GLY A 116 -8.52 4.60 17.01
C GLY A 116 -9.38 4.35 18.26
N SER A 117 -9.11 3.30 19.03
CA SER A 117 -9.85 3.02 20.25
C SER A 117 -9.61 4.09 21.33
N LEU A 118 -8.37 4.52 21.53
CA LEU A 118 -8.05 5.60 22.46
C LEU A 118 -8.63 6.94 22.01
N GLY A 119 -8.57 7.25 20.72
CA GLY A 119 -9.17 8.45 20.15
C GLY A 119 -10.69 8.49 20.32
N LEU A 120 -11.35 7.34 20.09
CA LEU A 120 -12.79 7.22 20.30
C LEU A 120 -13.15 7.36 21.78
N ALA A 121 -12.41 6.72 22.68
CA ALA A 121 -12.60 6.86 24.13
C ALA A 121 -12.46 8.33 24.57
N ALA A 122 -11.39 8.99 24.14
CA ALA A 122 -11.17 10.40 24.44
C ALA A 122 -12.26 11.34 23.88
N ALA A 123 -12.84 11.00 22.72
CA ALA A 123 -13.94 11.76 22.13
C ALA A 123 -15.24 11.63 22.95
N ILE A 124 -15.48 10.46 23.54
CA ILE A 124 -16.67 10.22 24.39
C ILE A 124 -16.51 10.92 25.73
N ASP A 125 -15.32 10.88 26.36
CA ASP A 125 -15.06 11.54 27.64
C ASP A 125 -15.09 13.08 27.56
N ARG A 126 -14.93 13.65 26.37
CA ARG A 126 -14.97 15.12 26.17
C ARG A 126 -16.39 15.69 26.13
N GLY A 127 -17.40 14.88 26.32
CA GLY A 127 -18.83 15.24 26.39
C GLY A 127 -19.28 15.71 27.78
N TRP A 128 -18.39 15.96 28.71
CA TRP A 128 -18.67 16.52 30.05
C TRP A 128 -18.06 17.89 30.22
#